data_3e37150ec54e782b65a541fd4fc4befb
#
_entry.id   3e37150ec54e782b65a541fd4fc4befb
#
_cell.length_a   1.000
_cell.length_b   1.000
_cell.length_c   1.000
_cell.angle_alpha   90.00
_cell.angle_beta   90.00
_cell.angle_gamma   90.00
#
_symmetry.space_group_name_H-M   'P 1'
#
loop_
_entity.id
_entity.type
_entity.pdbx_description
1 polymer ?
#
loop_
_entity_poly.entity_id
_entity_poly.type
_entity_poly.pdbx_seq_one_letter_code
_entity_poly.pdbx_strand_id
1 'polypeptide(L)'
;MKRHVICSDCGGYLTGYTVKARGRNYYKCNKKGCKSNHSTDKMHSKYVGLLNSYQIPQELIPVLTGVFEKVFKENNDMKTETRRMLLKSQTECNAKLKKLQIRYGLGEISDEVYQTTYKHLNVEMAEIKKGLEEASQNLSNMAKFVDEAIVMSCKLGDLWTRADFESRQGLQKLVFPTGVLFDKEVDDYRTDNENEVFKIFRRISASYKEDKTKATSNFHCLSPSVGMRRLERPTPTSRT
;
A
#
# COMPACT_ATOMS: atom_id res chain seq x y z
N MET A 1 3.05 -17.38 12.03
CA MET A 1 3.48 -16.92 10.66
C MET A 1 3.77 -18.14 9.77
N LYS A 2 2.72 -18.88 9.36
CA LYS A 2 2.85 -20.10 8.55
C LYS A 2 3.30 -19.76 7.13
N ARG A 3 4.41 -20.36 6.64
CA ARG A 3 4.97 -20.15 5.28
C ARG A 3 5.13 -18.67 4.89
N HIS A 4 5.48 -17.83 5.84
CA HIS A 4 5.66 -16.39 5.62
C HIS A 4 7.09 -15.95 5.90
N VAL A 5 7.77 -16.61 6.84
CA VAL A 5 9.15 -16.29 7.18
C VAL A 5 10.09 -17.29 6.53
N ILE A 6 11.07 -16.76 5.82
CA ILE A 6 12.09 -17.49 5.07
C ILE A 6 13.42 -17.33 5.79
N CYS A 7 14.17 -18.42 5.93
CA CYS A 7 15.52 -18.40 6.50
C CYS A 7 16.51 -17.82 5.49
N SER A 8 17.27 -16.79 5.88
CA SER A 8 18.29 -16.17 5.01
C SER A 8 19.40 -17.13 4.63
N ASP A 9 19.79 -18.06 5.54
CA ASP A 9 20.92 -18.97 5.33
C ASP A 9 20.65 -20.02 4.24
N CYS A 10 19.40 -20.46 4.10
CA CYS A 10 19.14 -21.62 3.25
C CYS A 10 17.87 -21.50 2.37
N GLY A 11 17.11 -20.40 2.44
CA GLY A 11 15.88 -20.18 1.70
C GLY A 11 14.69 -21.07 2.13
N GLY A 12 14.84 -21.84 3.22
CA GLY A 12 13.77 -22.68 3.74
C GLY A 12 12.78 -21.90 4.60
N TYR A 13 11.51 -22.35 4.63
CA TYR A 13 10.52 -21.70 5.49
C TYR A 13 10.73 -22.04 6.97
N LEU A 14 10.55 -21.05 7.83
CA LEU A 14 10.48 -21.26 9.27
C LEU A 14 9.10 -21.81 9.65
N THR A 15 9.08 -22.88 10.44
CA THR A 15 7.87 -23.57 10.89
C THR A 15 7.78 -23.54 12.41
N GLY A 16 6.61 -23.17 12.93
CA GLY A 16 6.35 -23.13 14.37
C GLY A 16 6.19 -24.52 14.97
N TYR A 17 6.73 -24.74 16.18
CA TYR A 17 6.51 -25.92 16.99
C TYR A 17 6.48 -25.56 18.48
N THR A 18 5.87 -26.44 19.28
CA THR A 18 5.73 -26.25 20.72
C THR A 18 6.61 -27.24 21.48
N VAL A 19 7.40 -26.75 22.41
CA VAL A 19 8.14 -27.58 23.39
C VAL A 19 7.24 -27.77 24.61
N LYS A 20 6.52 -28.88 24.64
CA LYS A 20 5.53 -29.20 25.71
C LYS A 20 6.12 -29.11 27.11
N ALA A 21 7.34 -29.66 27.32
CA ALA A 21 8.03 -29.65 28.61
C ALA A 21 8.32 -28.25 29.16
N ARG A 22 8.40 -27.23 28.30
CA ARG A 22 8.70 -25.83 28.69
C ARG A 22 7.53 -24.88 28.48
N GLY A 23 6.43 -25.35 27.90
CA GLY A 23 5.27 -24.52 27.53
C GLY A 23 5.60 -23.38 26.55
N ARG A 24 6.70 -23.50 25.80
CA ARG A 24 7.20 -22.43 24.90
C ARG A 24 7.12 -22.83 23.45
N ASN A 25 6.85 -21.81 22.62
CA ASN A 25 6.76 -21.94 21.17
C ASN A 25 8.05 -21.43 20.49
N TYR A 26 8.44 -22.09 19.42
CA TYR A 26 9.62 -21.77 18.66
C TYR A 26 9.34 -21.87 17.16
N TYR A 27 10.11 -21.15 16.36
CA TYR A 27 10.21 -21.31 14.92
C TYR A 27 11.53 -21.97 14.58
N LYS A 28 11.51 -23.04 13.80
CA LYS A 28 12.69 -23.69 13.24
C LYS A 28 12.63 -23.75 11.73
N CYS A 29 13.78 -23.74 11.09
CA CYS A 29 13.87 -24.01 9.66
C CYS A 29 13.50 -25.46 9.37
N ASN A 30 12.70 -25.69 8.33
CA ASN A 30 12.28 -27.04 7.94
C ASN A 30 13.27 -27.72 6.98
N LYS A 31 14.31 -27.01 6.51
CA LYS A 31 15.31 -27.57 5.61
C LYS A 31 16.30 -28.44 6.39
N LYS A 32 16.50 -29.67 5.90
CA LYS A 32 17.43 -30.63 6.52
C LYS A 32 18.84 -30.03 6.63
N GLY A 33 19.45 -30.11 7.81
CA GLY A 33 20.79 -29.59 8.09
C GLY A 33 20.83 -28.13 8.53
N CYS A 34 19.78 -27.35 8.38
CA CYS A 34 19.73 -25.97 8.88
C CYS A 34 19.46 -25.93 10.39
N LYS A 35 20.31 -25.20 11.13
CA LYS A 35 20.23 -25.10 12.60
C LYS A 35 19.46 -23.85 13.07
N SER A 36 18.80 -23.11 12.16
CA SER A 36 18.03 -21.90 12.52
C SER A 36 16.83 -22.26 13.41
N ASN A 37 16.83 -21.75 14.63
CA ASN A 37 15.78 -21.98 15.64
C ASN A 37 15.65 -20.75 16.56
N HIS A 38 14.46 -20.16 16.63
CA HIS A 38 14.22 -18.89 17.30
C HIS A 38 12.95 -18.93 18.14
N SER A 39 12.92 -18.21 19.25
CA SER A 39 11.72 -18.04 20.09
C SER A 39 10.63 -17.31 19.32
N THR A 40 9.40 -17.83 19.42
CA THR A 40 8.21 -17.23 18.79
C THR A 40 7.97 -15.81 19.31
N ASP A 41 8.12 -15.58 20.62
CA ASP A 41 7.86 -14.28 21.24
C ASP A 41 8.82 -13.22 20.72
N LYS A 42 10.11 -13.57 20.64
CA LYS A 42 11.15 -12.69 20.10
C LYS A 42 10.90 -12.35 18.63
N MET A 43 10.56 -13.36 17.83
CA MET A 43 10.26 -13.17 16.42
C MET A 43 8.99 -12.34 16.20
N HIS A 44 7.95 -12.58 16.99
CA HIS A 44 6.71 -11.79 16.90
C HIS A 44 6.94 -10.33 17.30
N SER A 45 7.68 -10.07 18.36
CA SER A 45 8.02 -8.71 18.79
C SER A 45 8.77 -7.95 17.69
N LYS A 46 9.77 -8.57 17.07
CA LYS A 46 10.50 -7.99 15.94
C LYS A 46 9.63 -7.77 14.72
N TYR A 47 8.72 -8.71 14.42
CA TYR A 47 7.79 -8.58 13.32
C TYR A 47 6.79 -7.43 13.53
N VAL A 48 6.31 -7.23 14.74
CA VAL A 48 5.51 -6.05 15.11
C VAL A 48 6.34 -4.77 14.94
N GLY A 49 7.60 -4.77 15.34
CA GLY A 49 8.52 -3.66 15.09
C GLY A 49 8.68 -3.34 13.61
N LEU A 50 8.82 -4.37 12.76
CA LEU A 50 8.85 -4.23 11.32
C LEU A 50 7.55 -3.61 10.79
N LEU A 51 6.38 -4.12 11.17
CA LEU A 51 5.09 -3.57 10.77
C LEU A 51 4.91 -2.11 11.22
N ASN A 52 5.40 -1.77 12.42
CA ASN A 52 5.35 -0.40 12.92
C ASN A 52 6.25 0.57 12.14
N SER A 53 7.24 0.07 11.40
CA SER A 53 8.06 0.92 10.51
C SER A 53 7.28 1.42 9.29
N TYR A 54 6.15 0.78 8.96
CA TYR A 54 5.22 1.16 7.88
C TYR A 54 4.06 2.02 8.37
N GLN A 55 3.97 2.28 9.68
CA GLN A 55 2.88 3.08 10.24
C GLN A 55 2.96 4.53 9.79
N ILE A 56 1.82 5.06 9.38
CA ILE A 56 1.65 6.47 9.07
C ILE A 56 1.33 7.20 10.39
N PRO A 57 2.03 8.32 10.69
CA PRO A 57 1.65 9.20 11.78
C PRO A 57 0.20 9.69 11.62
N GLN A 58 -0.56 9.71 12.71
CA GLN A 58 -1.98 10.09 12.67
C GLN A 58 -2.20 11.51 12.14
N GLU A 59 -1.24 12.39 12.38
CA GLU A 59 -1.26 13.78 11.91
C GLU A 59 -1.23 13.90 10.38
N LEU A 60 -0.72 12.89 9.68
CA LEU A 60 -0.65 12.87 8.21
C LEU A 60 -1.92 12.29 7.55
N ILE A 61 -2.83 11.68 8.32
CA ILE A 61 -4.05 11.08 7.78
C ILE A 61 -4.85 12.08 6.94
N PRO A 62 -5.22 13.27 7.44
CA PRO A 62 -6.04 14.21 6.68
C PRO A 62 -5.37 14.65 5.37
N VAL A 63 -4.05 14.85 5.40
CA VAL A 63 -3.28 15.26 4.22
C VAL A 63 -3.26 14.14 3.18
N LEU A 64 -3.00 12.91 3.60
CA LEU A 64 -2.97 11.76 2.70
C LEU A 64 -4.35 11.46 2.12
N THR A 65 -5.40 11.48 2.94
CA THR A 65 -6.78 11.33 2.46
C THR A 65 -7.09 12.37 1.39
N GLY A 66 -6.79 13.63 1.62
CA GLY A 66 -7.03 14.69 0.62
C GLY A 66 -6.21 14.52 -0.67
N VAL A 67 -4.97 14.06 -0.58
CA VAL A 67 -4.15 13.74 -1.77
C VAL A 67 -4.74 12.57 -2.54
N PHE A 68 -5.12 11.50 -1.85
CA PHE A 68 -5.71 10.33 -2.50
C PHE A 68 -7.08 10.65 -3.12
N GLU A 69 -7.93 11.40 -2.45
CA GLU A 69 -9.21 11.86 -3.00
C GLU A 69 -9.00 12.66 -4.30
N LYS A 70 -8.02 13.55 -4.32
CA LYS A 70 -7.69 14.33 -5.52
C LYS A 70 -7.21 13.44 -6.66
N VAL A 71 -6.23 12.56 -6.41
CA VAL A 71 -5.72 11.61 -7.41
C VAL A 71 -6.82 10.68 -7.87
N PHE A 72 -7.69 10.22 -6.97
CA PHE A 72 -8.81 9.39 -7.30
C PHE A 72 -9.81 10.11 -8.21
N LYS A 73 -10.14 11.36 -7.90
CA LYS A 73 -11.04 12.19 -8.72
C LYS A 73 -10.47 12.38 -10.12
N GLU A 74 -9.20 12.76 -10.24
CA GLU A 74 -8.52 12.93 -11.53
C GLU A 74 -8.52 11.64 -12.35
N ASN A 75 -8.20 10.49 -11.74
CA ASN A 75 -8.27 9.19 -12.41
C ASN A 75 -9.68 8.79 -12.81
N ASN A 76 -10.67 9.16 -11.99
CA ASN A 76 -12.08 8.88 -12.26
C ASN A 76 -12.60 9.71 -13.44
N ASP A 77 -12.20 10.98 -13.51
CA ASP A 77 -12.56 11.88 -14.62
C ASP A 77 -11.95 11.37 -15.94
N MET A 78 -10.68 10.94 -15.93
CA MET A 78 -10.02 10.31 -17.10
C MET A 78 -10.75 9.03 -17.55
N LYS A 79 -11.12 8.15 -16.62
CA LYS A 79 -11.84 6.91 -16.94
C LYS A 79 -13.25 7.19 -17.47
N THR A 80 -13.93 8.17 -16.91
CA THR A 80 -15.25 8.60 -17.36
C THR A 80 -15.20 9.13 -18.79
N GLU A 81 -14.17 9.92 -19.13
CA GLU A 81 -13.96 10.42 -20.48
C GLU A 81 -13.60 9.27 -21.45
N THR A 82 -12.73 8.36 -21.06
CA THR A 82 -12.41 7.16 -21.86
C THR A 82 -13.66 6.33 -22.12
N ARG A 83 -14.49 6.11 -21.11
CA ARG A 83 -15.77 5.39 -21.27
C ARG A 83 -16.71 6.12 -22.22
N ARG A 84 -16.79 7.45 -22.14
CA ARG A 84 -17.59 8.28 -23.07
C ARG A 84 -17.12 8.13 -24.51
N MET A 85 -15.81 8.15 -24.74
CA MET A 85 -15.24 7.93 -26.06
C MET A 85 -15.53 6.53 -26.59
N LEU A 86 -15.38 5.50 -25.79
CA LEU A 86 -15.69 4.12 -26.17
C LEU A 86 -17.17 3.92 -26.50
N LEU A 87 -18.08 4.54 -25.76
CA LEU A 87 -19.53 4.51 -26.07
C LEU A 87 -19.85 5.20 -27.39
N LYS A 88 -19.16 6.31 -27.70
CA LYS A 88 -19.28 6.98 -28.99
C LYS A 88 -18.77 6.08 -30.12
N SER A 89 -17.61 5.49 -29.98
CA SER A 89 -17.03 4.53 -30.96
C SER A 89 -17.95 3.32 -31.16
N GLN A 90 -18.58 2.81 -30.10
CA GLN A 90 -19.57 1.73 -30.19
C GLN A 90 -20.78 2.13 -31.05
N THR A 91 -21.29 3.34 -30.85
CA THR A 91 -22.41 3.86 -31.60
C THR A 91 -22.06 4.03 -33.10
N GLU A 92 -20.87 4.56 -33.37
CA GLU A 92 -20.35 4.72 -34.74
C GLU A 92 -20.13 3.37 -35.43
N CYS A 93 -19.54 2.39 -34.76
CA CYS A 93 -19.31 1.05 -35.28
C CYS A 93 -20.65 0.35 -35.60
N ASN A 94 -21.65 0.47 -34.70
CA ASN A 94 -23.01 -0.04 -34.94
C ASN A 94 -23.66 0.61 -36.18
N ALA A 95 -23.48 1.93 -36.34
CA ALA A 95 -23.99 2.64 -37.52
C ALA A 95 -23.31 2.16 -38.82
N LYS A 96 -21.98 1.92 -38.78
CA LYS A 96 -21.24 1.34 -39.93
C LYS A 96 -21.75 -0.06 -40.28
N LEU A 97 -21.96 -0.93 -39.25
CA LEU A 97 -22.52 -2.28 -39.48
C LEU A 97 -23.88 -2.22 -40.10
N LYS A 98 -24.79 -1.37 -39.58
CA LYS A 98 -26.12 -1.20 -40.15
C LYS A 98 -26.08 -0.70 -41.60
N LYS A 99 -25.22 0.29 -41.91
CA LYS A 99 -25.03 0.81 -43.24
C LYS A 99 -24.47 -0.27 -44.22
N LEU A 100 -23.52 -1.07 -43.73
CA LEU A 100 -22.96 -2.20 -44.48
C LEU A 100 -24.05 -3.22 -44.85
N GLN A 101 -24.92 -3.60 -43.91
CA GLN A 101 -26.04 -4.52 -44.09
C GLN A 101 -27.04 -4.00 -45.13
N ILE A 102 -27.38 -2.70 -45.07
CA ILE A 102 -28.32 -2.07 -46.01
C ILE A 102 -27.74 -2.11 -47.42
N ARG A 103 -26.48 -1.71 -47.61
CA ARG A 103 -25.84 -1.70 -48.93
C ARG A 103 -25.70 -3.08 -49.55
N TYR A 104 -25.46 -4.09 -48.71
CA TYR A 104 -25.44 -5.49 -49.15
C TYR A 104 -26.82 -5.96 -49.55
N GLY A 105 -27.86 -5.66 -48.80
CA GLY A 105 -29.24 -5.99 -49.10
C GLY A 105 -29.76 -5.31 -50.37
N LEU A 106 -29.24 -4.13 -50.75
CA LEU A 106 -29.53 -3.42 -51.98
C LEU A 106 -28.71 -3.93 -53.19
N GLY A 107 -27.81 -4.88 -52.97
CA GLY A 107 -26.94 -5.41 -54.07
C GLY A 107 -25.83 -4.45 -54.48
N GLU A 108 -25.53 -3.40 -53.70
CA GLU A 108 -24.49 -2.40 -54.03
C GLU A 108 -23.06 -2.89 -53.84
N ILE A 109 -22.87 -3.94 -53.04
CA ILE A 109 -21.54 -4.50 -52.71
C ILE A 109 -21.55 -6.02 -52.90
N SER A 110 -20.39 -6.58 -53.30
CA SER A 110 -20.21 -8.01 -53.45
C SER A 110 -20.15 -8.73 -52.11
N ASP A 111 -20.43 -10.05 -52.11
CA ASP A 111 -20.37 -10.89 -50.90
C ASP A 111 -18.97 -10.88 -50.26
N GLU A 112 -17.91 -10.92 -51.08
CA GLU A 112 -16.53 -10.89 -50.59
C GLU A 112 -16.21 -9.60 -49.80
N VAL A 113 -16.62 -8.44 -50.33
CA VAL A 113 -16.45 -7.13 -49.68
C VAL A 113 -17.28 -7.06 -48.41
N TYR A 114 -18.51 -7.57 -48.46
CA TYR A 114 -19.36 -7.64 -47.27
C TYR A 114 -18.72 -8.47 -46.17
N GLN A 115 -18.29 -9.71 -46.45
CA GLN A 115 -17.71 -10.61 -45.43
C GLN A 115 -16.43 -10.05 -44.82
N THR A 116 -15.56 -9.49 -45.65
CA THR A 116 -14.30 -8.90 -45.17
C THR A 116 -14.56 -7.71 -44.28
N THR A 117 -15.41 -6.79 -44.68
CA THR A 117 -15.74 -5.59 -43.88
C THR A 117 -16.51 -5.95 -42.60
N TYR A 118 -17.42 -6.91 -42.68
CA TYR A 118 -18.18 -7.41 -41.53
C TYR A 118 -17.27 -8.04 -40.46
N LYS A 119 -16.31 -8.87 -40.88
CA LYS A 119 -15.32 -9.45 -39.98
C LYS A 119 -14.51 -8.36 -39.25
N HIS A 120 -14.02 -7.37 -40.00
CA HIS A 120 -13.24 -6.26 -39.44
C HIS A 120 -14.05 -5.46 -38.42
N LEU A 121 -15.30 -5.08 -38.72
CA LEU A 121 -16.15 -4.34 -37.81
C LEU A 121 -16.54 -5.13 -36.55
N ASN A 122 -16.66 -6.46 -36.66
CA ASN A 122 -16.90 -7.29 -35.48
C ASN A 122 -15.67 -7.38 -34.55
N VAL A 123 -14.47 -7.41 -35.11
CA VAL A 123 -13.24 -7.35 -34.28
C VAL A 123 -13.15 -6.01 -33.58
N GLU A 124 -13.37 -4.89 -34.28
CA GLU A 124 -13.41 -3.55 -33.70
C GLU A 124 -14.47 -3.45 -32.57
N MET A 125 -15.65 -4.02 -32.77
CA MET A 125 -16.71 -4.07 -31.76
C MET A 125 -16.32 -4.88 -30.52
N ALA A 126 -15.61 -6.01 -30.72
CA ALA A 126 -15.15 -6.83 -29.59
C ALA A 126 -14.11 -6.10 -28.75
N GLU A 127 -13.18 -5.39 -29.37
CA GLU A 127 -12.19 -4.55 -28.68
C GLU A 127 -12.85 -3.41 -27.88
N ILE A 128 -13.82 -2.72 -28.49
CA ILE A 128 -14.60 -1.66 -27.81
C ILE A 128 -15.34 -2.22 -26.60
N LYS A 129 -16.00 -3.37 -26.72
CA LYS A 129 -16.71 -4.02 -25.60
C LYS A 129 -15.75 -4.37 -24.47
N LYS A 130 -14.61 -4.96 -24.79
CA LYS A 130 -13.57 -5.29 -23.80
C LYS A 130 -13.09 -4.04 -23.07
N GLY A 131 -12.80 -2.96 -23.77
CA GLY A 131 -12.42 -1.68 -23.18
C GLY A 131 -13.49 -1.10 -22.25
N LEU A 132 -14.77 -1.23 -22.61
CA LEU A 132 -15.90 -0.79 -21.75
C LEU A 132 -16.01 -1.62 -20.46
N GLU A 133 -15.81 -2.92 -20.53
CA GLU A 133 -15.79 -3.80 -19.36
C GLU A 133 -14.62 -3.45 -18.43
N GLU A 134 -13.43 -3.28 -18.95
CA GLU A 134 -12.25 -2.87 -18.19
C GLU A 134 -12.43 -1.50 -17.54
N ALA A 135 -13.04 -0.54 -18.22
CA ALA A 135 -13.33 0.79 -17.68
C ALA A 135 -14.40 0.77 -16.57
N SER A 136 -15.34 -0.19 -16.60
CA SER A 136 -16.45 -0.25 -15.64
C SER A 136 -16.11 -0.92 -14.31
N GLN A 137 -15.23 -1.93 -14.31
CA GLN A 137 -14.94 -2.74 -13.12
C GLN A 137 -14.17 -2.02 -12.02
N ASN A 138 -13.48 -0.92 -12.30
CA ASN A 138 -12.52 -0.30 -11.38
C ASN A 138 -13.03 0.94 -10.61
N LEU A 139 -14.28 1.36 -10.82
CA LEU A 139 -14.75 2.68 -10.37
C LEU A 139 -15.33 2.77 -8.96
N SER A 140 -15.97 1.72 -8.43
CA SER A 140 -16.79 1.87 -7.22
C SER A 140 -16.09 1.54 -5.89
N ASN A 141 -14.99 0.78 -5.91
CA ASN A 141 -14.42 0.24 -4.67
C ASN A 141 -13.10 0.91 -4.23
N MET A 142 -12.41 1.62 -5.12
CA MET A 142 -11.04 2.07 -4.84
C MET A 142 -10.96 3.15 -3.75
N ALA A 143 -11.89 4.11 -3.70
CA ALA A 143 -11.89 5.15 -2.67
C ALA A 143 -12.04 4.55 -1.27
N LYS A 144 -13.01 3.65 -1.10
CA LYS A 144 -13.23 2.96 0.17
C LYS A 144 -12.03 2.12 0.61
N PHE A 145 -11.39 1.41 -0.32
CA PHE A 145 -10.17 0.65 -0.04
C PHE A 145 -8.99 1.53 0.38
N VAL A 146 -8.86 2.72 -0.22
CA VAL A 146 -7.78 3.67 0.13
C VAL A 146 -7.98 4.19 1.54
N ASP A 147 -9.19 4.63 1.91
CA ASP A 147 -9.49 5.11 3.26
C ASP A 147 -9.26 4.01 4.30
N GLU A 148 -9.73 2.80 4.04
CA GLU A 148 -9.50 1.65 4.91
C GLU A 148 -8.00 1.33 5.02
N ALA A 149 -7.24 1.39 3.92
CA ALA A 149 -5.79 1.15 3.92
C ALA A 149 -5.03 2.21 4.72
N ILE A 150 -5.40 3.48 4.61
CA ILE A 150 -4.79 4.57 5.39
C ILE A 150 -5.05 4.35 6.89
N VAL A 151 -6.30 4.08 7.29
CA VAL A 151 -6.67 3.81 8.68
C VAL A 151 -5.96 2.57 9.22
N MET A 152 -5.89 1.49 8.44
CA MET A 152 -5.14 0.28 8.80
C MET A 152 -3.65 0.56 8.98
N SER A 153 -3.07 1.39 8.12
CA SER A 153 -1.63 1.71 8.15
C SER A 153 -1.21 2.46 9.41
N CYS A 154 -2.14 3.10 10.12
CA CYS A 154 -1.84 3.76 11.40
C CYS A 154 -1.64 2.80 12.56
N LYS A 155 -2.04 1.54 12.46
CA LYS A 155 -2.05 0.57 13.57
C LYS A 155 -1.66 -0.85 13.14
N LEU A 156 -0.80 -0.99 12.13
CA LEU A 156 -0.45 -2.28 11.53
C LEU A 156 0.02 -3.33 12.55
N GLY A 157 0.91 -2.96 13.47
CA GLY A 157 1.41 -3.87 14.49
C GLY A 157 0.33 -4.30 15.48
N ASP A 158 -0.53 -3.37 15.90
CA ASP A 158 -1.65 -3.66 16.80
C ASP A 158 -2.71 -4.54 16.11
N LEU A 159 -3.04 -4.23 14.87
CA LEU A 159 -3.96 -5.04 14.07
C LEU A 159 -3.46 -6.47 13.92
N TRP A 160 -2.18 -6.64 13.58
CA TRP A 160 -1.59 -7.98 13.47
C TRP A 160 -1.61 -8.74 14.81
N THR A 161 -1.36 -8.05 15.91
CA THR A 161 -1.31 -8.67 17.25
C THR A 161 -2.68 -9.15 17.70
N ARG A 162 -3.74 -8.37 17.42
CA ARG A 162 -5.12 -8.67 17.85
C ARG A 162 -5.91 -9.53 16.87
N ALA A 163 -5.47 -9.58 15.61
CA ALA A 163 -6.16 -10.33 14.57
C ALA A 163 -6.17 -11.85 14.82
N ASP A 164 -7.16 -12.52 14.30
CA ASP A 164 -7.21 -13.96 14.21
C ASP A 164 -6.16 -14.52 13.23
N PHE A 165 -6.12 -15.82 13.07
CA PHE A 165 -5.10 -16.46 12.23
C PHE A 165 -5.22 -16.10 10.75
N GLU A 166 -6.42 -16.04 10.20
CA GLU A 166 -6.68 -15.77 8.79
C GLU A 166 -6.40 -14.30 8.46
N SER A 167 -6.88 -13.38 9.29
CA SER A 167 -6.63 -11.95 9.16
C SER A 167 -5.15 -11.61 9.27
N ARG A 168 -4.41 -12.28 10.19
CA ARG A 168 -2.93 -12.16 10.25
C ARG A 168 -2.27 -12.58 8.95
N GLN A 169 -2.69 -13.70 8.37
CA GLN A 169 -2.14 -14.17 7.09
C GLN A 169 -2.49 -13.21 5.95
N GLY A 170 -3.71 -12.69 5.92
CA GLY A 170 -4.14 -11.69 4.96
C GLY A 170 -3.27 -10.43 5.03
N LEU A 171 -3.08 -9.88 6.23
CA LEU A 171 -2.24 -8.70 6.45
C LEU A 171 -0.77 -8.96 6.07
N GLN A 172 -0.23 -10.13 6.41
CA GLN A 172 1.12 -10.54 6.05
C GLN A 172 1.33 -10.55 4.53
N LYS A 173 0.40 -11.14 3.79
CA LYS A 173 0.46 -11.19 2.32
C LYS A 173 0.22 -9.84 1.67
N LEU A 174 -0.61 -9.00 2.29
CA LEU A 174 -0.88 -7.65 1.81
C LEU A 174 0.38 -6.78 1.87
N VAL A 175 1.10 -6.81 2.99
CA VAL A 175 2.31 -5.98 3.17
C VAL A 175 3.52 -6.62 2.49
N PHE A 176 3.69 -7.94 2.60
CA PHE A 176 4.82 -8.70 2.06
C PHE A 176 4.33 -9.89 1.23
N PRO A 177 4.02 -9.69 -0.06
CA PRO A 177 3.43 -10.73 -0.92
C PRO A 177 4.26 -12.02 -1.01
N THR A 178 5.58 -11.91 -1.01
CA THR A 178 6.51 -13.06 -1.11
C THR A 178 7.00 -13.56 0.25
N GLY A 179 6.58 -12.93 1.35
CA GLY A 179 7.07 -13.19 2.70
C GLY A 179 8.26 -12.32 3.08
N VAL A 180 8.87 -12.63 4.22
CA VAL A 180 10.02 -11.89 4.78
C VAL A 180 11.17 -12.84 5.08
N LEU A 181 12.40 -12.38 4.85
CA LEU A 181 13.61 -13.07 5.22
C LEU A 181 13.91 -12.83 6.71
N PHE A 182 14.32 -13.85 7.44
CA PHE A 182 14.85 -13.69 8.78
C PHE A 182 16.35 -13.96 8.77
N ASP A 183 17.12 -12.94 9.08
CA ASP A 183 18.57 -13.00 9.14
C ASP A 183 19.02 -13.35 10.56
N LYS A 184 19.75 -14.45 10.69
CA LYS A 184 20.21 -14.95 11.97
C LYS A 184 21.37 -14.12 12.53
N GLU A 185 22.24 -13.56 11.68
CA GLU A 185 23.41 -12.80 12.10
C GLU A 185 23.01 -11.43 12.64
N VAL A 186 22.09 -10.76 11.92
CA VAL A 186 21.52 -9.47 12.34
C VAL A 186 20.43 -9.68 13.39
N ASP A 187 19.89 -10.92 13.48
CA ASP A 187 18.77 -11.30 14.36
C ASP A 187 17.53 -10.41 14.09
N ASP A 188 17.27 -10.10 12.81
CA ASP A 188 16.15 -9.24 12.39
C ASP A 188 15.60 -9.64 11.03
N TYR A 189 14.47 -8.99 10.64
CA TYR A 189 13.81 -9.23 9.36
C TYR A 189 14.42 -8.38 8.25
N ARG A 190 14.58 -8.99 7.07
CA ARG A 190 14.86 -8.30 5.81
C ARG A 190 13.68 -8.47 4.86
N THR A 191 13.41 -7.44 4.09
CA THR A 191 12.31 -7.39 3.14
C THR A 191 12.84 -7.07 1.75
N ASP A 192 12.75 -8.03 0.83
CA ASP A 192 13.20 -7.84 -0.56
C ASP A 192 12.04 -7.40 -1.47
N ASN A 193 10.81 -7.76 -1.10
CA ASN A 193 9.62 -7.45 -1.88
C ASN A 193 8.50 -6.96 -0.96
N GLU A 194 8.28 -5.65 -0.99
CA GLU A 194 7.26 -4.96 -0.23
C GLU A 194 6.14 -4.51 -1.19
N ASN A 195 4.90 -4.48 -0.73
CA ASN A 195 3.83 -3.85 -1.48
C ASN A 195 4.15 -2.35 -1.67
N GLU A 196 4.04 -1.86 -2.91
CA GLU A 196 4.45 -0.49 -3.29
C GLU A 196 3.72 0.60 -2.47
N VAL A 197 2.46 0.40 -2.11
CA VAL A 197 1.71 1.35 -1.27
C VAL A 197 2.34 1.47 0.11
N PHE A 198 2.66 0.34 0.76
CA PHE A 198 3.31 0.35 2.08
C PHE A 198 4.74 0.87 2.02
N LYS A 199 5.46 0.64 0.94
CA LYS A 199 6.79 1.22 0.69
C LYS A 199 6.73 2.76 0.62
N ILE A 200 5.71 3.32 -0.03
CA ILE A 200 5.45 4.77 -0.04
C ILE A 200 5.14 5.26 1.38
N PHE A 201 4.27 4.57 2.12
CA PHE A 201 3.93 4.93 3.50
C PHE A 201 5.16 4.96 4.41
N ARG A 202 6.05 3.96 4.30
CA ARG A 202 7.32 3.92 5.04
C ARG A 202 8.21 5.14 4.72
N ARG A 203 8.33 5.51 3.45
CA ARG A 203 9.11 6.68 3.03
C ARG A 203 8.54 7.98 3.60
N ILE A 204 7.23 8.19 3.48
CA ILE A 204 6.54 9.36 4.03
C ILE A 204 6.75 9.43 5.55
N SER A 205 6.59 8.32 6.26
CA SER A 205 6.78 8.25 7.71
C SER A 205 8.22 8.55 8.14
N ALA A 206 9.20 8.09 7.38
CA ALA A 206 10.61 8.36 7.65
C ALA A 206 10.93 9.84 7.47
N SER A 207 10.54 10.44 6.34
CA SER A 207 10.74 11.88 6.06
C SER A 207 10.08 12.76 7.14
N TYR A 208 8.85 12.43 7.53
CA TYR A 208 8.14 13.18 8.56
C TYR A 208 8.84 13.15 9.93
N LYS A 209 9.39 12.00 10.31
CA LYS A 209 10.16 11.86 11.55
C LYS A 209 11.45 12.66 11.52
N GLU A 210 12.17 12.65 10.40
CA GLU A 210 13.40 13.43 10.21
C GLU A 210 13.13 14.93 10.31
N ASP A 211 12.05 15.43 9.69
CA ASP A 211 11.68 16.84 9.74
C ASP A 211 11.28 17.28 11.16
N LYS A 212 10.52 16.46 11.89
CA LYS A 212 10.23 16.73 13.32
C LYS A 212 11.51 16.79 14.15
N THR A 213 12.46 15.89 13.91
CA THR A 213 13.71 15.85 14.67
C THR A 213 14.55 17.11 14.38
N LYS A 214 14.63 17.55 13.13
CA LYS A 214 15.32 18.78 12.72
C LYS A 214 14.65 20.03 13.29
N ALA A 215 13.32 20.10 13.28
CA ALA A 215 12.57 21.21 13.87
C ALA A 215 12.82 21.31 15.38
N THR A 216 12.82 20.19 16.10
CA THR A 216 13.08 20.17 17.55
C THR A 216 14.52 20.56 17.89
N SER A 217 15.51 20.14 17.08
CA SER A 217 16.92 20.53 17.28
C SER A 217 17.14 22.01 17.04
N ASN A 218 16.47 22.61 16.07
CA ASN A 218 16.54 24.06 15.81
C ASN A 218 15.89 24.89 16.91
N PHE A 219 14.86 24.39 17.60
CA PHE A 219 14.25 25.07 18.75
C PHE A 219 15.17 25.07 19.98
N HIS A 220 16.01 24.05 20.17
CA HIS A 220 16.98 24.02 21.27
C HIS A 220 18.16 25.00 21.08
N CYS A 221 18.45 25.42 19.85
CA CYS A 221 19.49 26.41 19.58
C CYS A 221 19.02 27.87 19.75
N LEU A 222 17.72 28.11 19.95
CA LEU A 222 17.14 29.45 20.09
C LEU A 222 16.64 29.73 21.52
N SER A 223 17.19 29.13 22.56
CA SER A 223 16.97 29.59 23.93
C SER A 223 17.72 30.91 24.11
N PRO A 224 17.02 32.07 24.19
CA PRO A 224 17.71 33.29 24.56
C PRO A 224 18.19 33.14 25.99
N SER A 225 19.47 33.28 26.22
CA SER A 225 20.05 33.51 27.53
C SER A 225 19.52 34.88 28.02
N VAL A 226 18.35 34.86 28.68
CA VAL A 226 17.87 36.03 29.40
C VAL A 226 18.79 36.16 30.64
N GLY A 227 19.81 36.98 30.47
CA GLY A 227 20.63 37.44 31.58
C GLY A 227 19.69 38.18 32.54
N MET A 228 19.36 37.55 33.70
CA MET A 228 18.75 38.21 34.81
C MET A 228 19.72 39.27 35.32
N ARG A 229 19.53 40.52 34.89
CA ARG A 229 20.12 41.66 35.59
C ARG A 229 19.43 41.72 36.95
N ARG A 230 20.21 41.48 37.97
CA ARG A 230 19.83 41.64 39.38
C ARG A 230 19.48 43.11 39.57
N LEU A 231 18.20 43.40 39.82
CA LEU A 231 17.75 44.71 40.24
C LEU A 231 18.22 44.86 41.71
N GLU A 232 19.23 45.69 41.92
CA GLU A 232 19.61 46.15 43.28
C GLU A 232 18.49 46.98 43.88
N ARG A 233 18.06 46.65 45.09
CA ARG A 233 17.09 47.43 45.86
C ARG A 233 17.76 48.71 46.38
N PRO A 234 17.13 49.87 46.25
CA PRO A 234 17.68 51.06 46.88
C PRO A 234 17.59 50.98 48.42
N THR A 235 18.67 51.29 49.08
CA THR A 235 18.78 51.39 50.52
C THR A 235 18.00 52.58 51.04
N PRO A 236 17.26 52.50 52.17
CA PRO A 236 16.56 53.66 52.73
C PRO A 236 17.58 54.57 53.41
N THR A 237 17.60 55.81 52.99
CA THR A 237 18.33 56.93 53.67
C THR A 237 17.61 57.26 54.97
N SER A 238 18.32 57.07 56.10
CA SER A 238 17.92 57.57 57.45
C SER A 238 18.08 59.08 57.45
N ARG A 239 17.01 59.78 57.78
CA ARG A 239 17.04 61.21 58.19
C ARG A 239 16.98 61.28 59.72
N THR A 240 17.98 61.84 60.35
CA THR A 240 17.93 62.55 61.59
C THR A 240 17.24 63.86 61.47
#